data_8af652a3a47a484538441833d6dcc809
#
_entry.id   8af652a3a47a484538441833d6dcc809
#
_cell.length_a   1.000
_cell.length_b   1.000
_cell.length_c   1.000
_cell.angle_alpha   90.00
_cell.angle_beta   90.00
_cell.angle_gamma   90.00
#
_symmetry.space_group_name_H-M   'P 1'
#
loop_
_entity.id
_entity.type
_entity.pdbx_description
1 polymer ?
#
loop_
_entity_poly.entity_id
_entity_poly.type
_entity_poly.pdbx_seq_one_letter_code
_entity_poly.pdbx_strand_id
1 'polypeptide(L)'
;MALPSQGGNSNRGGMYRRHRVRRSVTWFIVILILAGGAFMFWPDSNLDDSSLPTSDEPSIAQETPVKNVAVLEEPSTTGFDPTSLQPLSVVVGAPPNFNDGLQSLDQGNLTKARLQLSATMRSGGLTDAEESQLRGVLTDISDSLVFSPEIANGDSYAIEYIIQGGDTLSGIVNNMGLLVDWRFIQRINGISHASGIRPGQSLKLITGPFHAIVDKESYRIDMYLGDGNEQVFVRSYRVGLGEYNSTPIGLFKVRQHSKLVNPTWVNPRTRAFYSADNPENPIGERWIGLMGIDERTADLAGLGIHGTI
;
A
#
# COMPACT_ATOMS: atom_id res chain seq x y z
N MET A 1 -16.59 -1.52 -89.05
CA MET A 1 -15.92 -0.65 -88.07
C MET A 1 -15.94 -1.36 -86.74
N ALA A 2 -14.83 -1.91 -86.33
CA ALA A 2 -14.68 -2.78 -85.21
C ALA A 2 -14.18 -1.97 -84.00
N LEU A 3 -14.77 -2.17 -82.87
CA LEU A 3 -14.27 -1.70 -81.56
C LEU A 3 -13.48 -2.81 -80.89
N PRO A 4 -12.34 -2.50 -80.24
CA PRO A 4 -11.51 -3.51 -79.58
C PRO A 4 -11.97 -3.80 -78.16
N SER A 5 -11.79 -5.05 -77.76
CA SER A 5 -12.01 -5.63 -76.41
C SER A 5 -11.07 -5.05 -75.37
N GLN A 6 -11.64 -4.72 -74.22
CA GLN A 6 -10.87 -4.34 -73.05
C GLN A 6 -10.61 -5.57 -72.14
N GLY A 7 -9.33 -5.82 -71.92
CA GLY A 7 -8.86 -6.85 -70.98
C GLY A 7 -9.10 -6.54 -69.52
N GLY A 8 -9.54 -7.56 -68.81
CA GLY A 8 -9.73 -7.50 -67.38
C GLY A 8 -8.43 -7.37 -66.56
N ASN A 9 -8.38 -6.44 -65.69
CA ASN A 9 -7.29 -6.27 -64.74
C ASN A 9 -7.76 -6.75 -63.34
N SER A 10 -7.22 -7.87 -62.90
CA SER A 10 -7.47 -8.46 -61.61
C SER A 10 -6.74 -7.67 -60.53
N ASN A 11 -7.48 -6.88 -59.79
CA ASN A 11 -6.97 -6.18 -58.61
C ASN A 11 -6.87 -7.16 -57.41
N ARG A 12 -5.66 -7.60 -57.12
CA ARG A 12 -5.31 -8.27 -55.87
C ARG A 12 -5.39 -7.24 -54.74
N GLY A 13 -6.48 -7.28 -54.01
CA GLY A 13 -6.63 -6.54 -52.77
C GLY A 13 -5.68 -7.05 -51.68
N GLY A 14 -4.58 -6.32 -51.49
CA GLY A 14 -3.72 -6.51 -50.32
C GLY A 14 -4.48 -6.16 -49.04
N MET A 15 -4.75 -7.16 -48.24
CA MET A 15 -5.24 -6.96 -46.87
C MET A 15 -4.15 -6.27 -46.03
N TYR A 16 -4.20 -4.95 -45.97
CA TYR A 16 -3.48 -4.23 -44.91
C TYR A 16 -4.09 -4.59 -43.58
N ARG A 17 -3.48 -5.53 -42.85
CA ARG A 17 -3.70 -5.69 -41.42
C ARG A 17 -3.24 -4.40 -40.73
N ARG A 18 -4.17 -3.50 -40.42
CA ARG A 18 -3.93 -2.42 -39.50
C ARG A 18 -3.65 -3.04 -38.13
N HIS A 19 -2.37 -3.12 -37.76
CA HIS A 19 -1.99 -3.26 -36.36
C HIS A 19 -2.53 -2.04 -35.63
N ARG A 20 -3.63 -2.24 -34.93
CA ARG A 20 -4.12 -1.32 -33.91
C ARG A 20 -3.09 -1.37 -32.78
N VAL A 21 -2.12 -0.46 -32.81
CA VAL A 21 -1.33 -0.15 -31.63
C VAL A 21 -2.34 0.38 -30.60
N ARG A 22 -2.79 -0.47 -29.71
CA ARG A 22 -3.50 -0.05 -28.51
C ARG A 22 -2.48 0.75 -27.69
N ARG A 23 -2.50 2.06 -27.85
CA ARG A 23 -1.99 2.95 -26.80
C ARG A 23 -2.96 2.77 -25.64
N SER A 24 -2.65 1.86 -24.72
CA SER A 24 -3.28 1.84 -23.43
C SER A 24 -2.80 3.11 -22.72
N VAL A 25 -3.65 4.12 -22.73
CA VAL A 25 -3.47 5.27 -21.85
C VAL A 25 -3.86 4.78 -20.48
N THR A 26 -2.90 4.24 -19.76
CA THR A 26 -3.07 3.80 -18.40
C THR A 26 -3.24 5.05 -17.53
N TRP A 27 -4.43 5.23 -16.97
CA TRP A 27 -4.75 6.35 -16.10
C TRP A 27 -4.35 5.98 -14.67
N PHE A 28 -3.31 6.62 -14.13
CA PHE A 28 -2.83 6.38 -12.77
C PHE A 28 -3.31 7.47 -11.82
N ILE A 29 -3.72 7.06 -10.63
CA ILE A 29 -3.83 7.93 -9.46
C ILE A 29 -2.56 7.70 -8.65
N VAL A 30 -1.68 8.68 -8.57
CA VAL A 30 -0.50 8.61 -7.69
C VAL A 30 -0.87 9.22 -6.35
N ILE A 31 -0.81 8.43 -5.30
CA ILE A 31 -1.03 8.87 -3.93
C ILE A 31 0.32 8.99 -3.24
N LEU A 32 0.75 10.22 -3.04
CA LEU A 32 1.94 10.53 -2.24
C LEU A 32 1.61 10.39 -0.75
N ILE A 33 2.14 9.36 -0.10
CA ILE A 33 2.00 9.18 1.35
C ILE A 33 3.19 9.86 2.03
N LEU A 34 3.20 11.20 2.01
CA LEU A 34 4.18 11.95 2.78
C LEU A 34 3.77 11.95 4.26
N ALA A 35 4.54 11.27 5.11
CA ALA A 35 4.47 11.45 6.54
C ALA A 35 5.20 12.74 6.91
N GLY A 36 4.57 13.90 6.65
CA GLY A 36 5.10 15.19 7.04
C GLY A 36 5.02 15.33 8.56
N GLY A 37 6.15 15.19 9.25
CA GLY A 37 6.31 15.59 10.64
C GLY A 37 6.41 17.10 10.71
N ALA A 38 5.31 17.81 10.97
CA ALA A 38 5.36 19.18 11.44
C ALA A 38 5.18 19.18 12.96
N PHE A 39 6.23 19.60 13.65
CA PHE A 39 6.20 19.91 15.06
C PHE A 39 5.14 20.99 15.34
N MET A 40 4.16 20.67 16.19
CA MET A 40 3.47 21.67 16.98
C MET A 40 3.33 21.15 18.39
N PHE A 41 3.93 21.89 19.28
CA PHE A 41 3.85 21.84 20.73
C PHE A 41 2.39 21.64 21.17
N TRP A 42 2.13 20.61 21.95
CA TRP A 42 0.90 20.45 22.71
C TRP A 42 1.18 20.84 24.15
N PRO A 43 0.47 21.82 24.72
CA PRO A 43 0.55 22.03 26.16
C PRO A 43 -0.22 20.90 26.87
N ASP A 44 0.44 20.30 27.84
CA ASP A 44 -0.18 19.42 28.82
C ASP A 44 -1.29 20.18 29.57
N SER A 45 -2.51 19.76 29.41
CA SER A 45 -3.60 20.15 30.31
C SER A 45 -3.86 19.03 31.30
N ASN A 46 -3.20 19.13 32.44
CA ASN A 46 -3.67 18.50 33.67
C ASN A 46 -5.02 19.11 34.03
N LEU A 47 -6.06 18.33 34.01
CA LEU A 47 -7.30 18.63 34.71
C LEU A 47 -7.51 17.53 35.77
N ASP A 48 -7.28 17.94 37.00
CA ASP A 48 -7.80 17.29 38.19
C ASP A 48 -9.32 17.19 38.06
N ASP A 49 -9.83 15.98 38.12
CA ASP A 49 -11.27 15.75 38.34
C ASP A 49 -11.49 15.12 39.70
N SER A 50 -11.87 15.97 40.64
CA SER A 50 -12.45 15.59 41.91
C SER A 50 -13.91 16.03 41.94
N SER A 51 -14.84 15.15 41.53
CA SER A 51 -16.20 15.12 42.11
C SER A 51 -17.03 13.98 41.52
N LEU A 52 -17.19 12.93 42.30
CA LEU A 52 -18.27 11.95 42.19
C LEU A 52 -19.56 12.50 42.79
N PRO A 53 -20.72 12.11 42.31
CA PRO A 53 -21.76 11.64 43.18
C PRO A 53 -22.14 10.18 42.93
N THR A 54 -22.20 9.50 44.03
CA THR A 54 -22.81 8.19 44.25
C THR A 54 -24.29 8.18 43.93
N SER A 55 -24.82 7.13 43.28
CA SER A 55 -25.87 6.27 43.83
C SER A 55 -26.52 5.38 42.73
N ASP A 56 -26.76 4.15 43.19
CA ASP A 56 -27.78 3.18 42.81
C ASP A 56 -27.41 2.13 41.75
N GLU A 57 -26.98 0.98 42.30
CA GLU A 57 -27.21 -0.33 41.73
C GLU A 57 -28.72 -0.65 41.56
N PRO A 58 -29.10 -1.41 40.52
CA PRO A 58 -29.55 -2.75 40.86
C PRO A 58 -29.14 -3.87 39.88
N SER A 59 -28.76 -4.97 40.52
CA SER A 59 -29.16 -6.37 40.24
C SER A 59 -28.83 -7.03 38.92
N ILE A 60 -27.83 -7.89 39.03
CA ILE A 60 -27.62 -9.23 38.42
C ILE A 60 -28.69 -9.71 37.44
N ALA A 61 -28.31 -9.88 36.18
CA ALA A 61 -28.95 -10.82 35.25
C ALA A 61 -27.86 -11.62 34.47
N GLN A 62 -28.04 -12.90 34.53
CA GLN A 62 -27.26 -14.05 34.10
C GLN A 62 -26.53 -13.94 32.77
N GLU A 63 -25.27 -14.38 32.81
CA GLU A 63 -24.41 -14.63 31.66
C GLU A 63 -24.99 -15.77 30.79
N THR A 64 -25.19 -15.48 29.51
CA THR A 64 -25.30 -16.49 28.47
C THR A 64 -23.95 -16.64 27.77
N PRO A 65 -23.50 -17.85 27.44
CA PRO A 65 -22.17 -18.07 26.91
C PRO A 65 -22.05 -17.52 25.50
N VAL A 66 -21.08 -16.64 25.31
CA VAL A 66 -20.70 -16.06 24.03
C VAL A 66 -20.06 -17.15 23.16
N LYS A 67 -20.69 -17.39 22.04
CA LYS A 67 -20.24 -18.27 20.97
C LYS A 67 -18.88 -17.83 20.44
N ASN A 68 -17.99 -18.79 20.25
CA ASN A 68 -16.65 -18.68 19.72
C ASN A 68 -16.51 -17.60 18.63
N VAL A 69 -15.77 -16.57 18.94
CA VAL A 69 -15.18 -15.64 17.96
C VAL A 69 -14.06 -16.41 17.29
N ALA A 70 -14.14 -16.59 15.97
CA ALA A 70 -13.05 -17.10 15.19
C ALA A 70 -11.84 -16.18 15.37
N VAL A 71 -10.80 -16.72 15.99
CA VAL A 71 -9.48 -16.09 16.07
C VAL A 71 -8.99 -15.99 14.63
N LEU A 72 -8.88 -14.77 14.10
CA LEU A 72 -8.14 -14.53 12.87
C LEU A 72 -6.70 -14.92 13.17
N GLU A 73 -6.25 -16.00 12.55
CA GLU A 73 -4.85 -16.44 12.62
C GLU A 73 -3.96 -15.26 12.20
N GLU A 74 -3.09 -14.85 13.10
CA GLU A 74 -1.99 -13.95 12.76
C GLU A 74 -1.14 -14.61 11.67
N PRO A 75 -0.68 -13.85 10.65
CA PRO A 75 0.18 -14.43 9.63
C PRO A 75 1.45 -14.95 10.32
N SER A 76 1.64 -16.25 10.23
CA SER A 76 2.83 -16.94 10.73
C SER A 76 4.08 -16.25 10.19
N THR A 77 4.93 -15.82 11.10
CA THR A 77 6.30 -15.38 10.79
C THR A 77 7.13 -16.59 10.41
N THR A 78 6.87 -17.16 9.25
CA THR A 78 7.79 -18.10 8.63
C THR A 78 8.81 -17.29 7.86
N GLY A 79 10.08 -17.47 8.18
CA GLY A 79 11.20 -16.90 7.43
C GLY A 79 11.04 -17.18 5.94
N PHE A 80 11.51 -16.26 5.12
CA PHE A 80 11.50 -16.39 3.66
C PHE A 80 12.10 -17.75 3.25
N ASP A 81 11.29 -18.61 2.66
CA ASP A 81 11.71 -19.84 2.02
C ASP A 81 11.78 -19.64 0.50
N PRO A 82 12.99 -19.47 -0.07
CA PRO A 82 13.13 -19.26 -1.51
C PRO A 82 12.62 -20.44 -2.35
N THR A 83 12.45 -21.63 -1.75
CA THR A 83 11.92 -22.80 -2.46
C THR A 83 10.40 -22.78 -2.62
N SER A 84 9.69 -21.91 -1.90
CA SER A 84 8.25 -21.74 -2.02
C SER A 84 7.82 -20.91 -3.24
N LEU A 85 8.76 -20.19 -3.87
CA LEU A 85 8.48 -19.38 -5.06
C LEU A 85 8.27 -20.28 -6.28
N GLN A 86 7.15 -20.11 -6.95
CA GLN A 86 6.96 -20.66 -8.29
C GLN A 86 8.00 -20.02 -9.23
N PRO A 87 8.86 -20.83 -9.89
CA PRO A 87 9.91 -20.24 -10.71
C PRO A 87 9.33 -19.42 -11.84
N LEU A 88 9.63 -18.12 -11.84
CA LEU A 88 9.47 -17.30 -13.04
C LEU A 88 10.43 -17.84 -14.09
N SER A 89 9.92 -18.26 -15.23
CA SER A 89 10.75 -18.75 -16.33
C SER A 89 11.49 -17.58 -16.97
N VAL A 90 12.72 -17.81 -17.41
CA VAL A 90 13.45 -16.85 -18.24
C VAL A 90 12.66 -16.57 -19.51
N VAL A 91 12.27 -15.32 -19.71
CA VAL A 91 11.44 -14.89 -20.84
C VAL A 91 12.36 -14.37 -21.94
N VAL A 92 12.27 -14.97 -23.13
CA VAL A 92 13.00 -14.47 -24.31
C VAL A 92 12.32 -13.17 -24.78
N GLY A 93 13.08 -12.06 -24.76
CA GLY A 93 12.54 -10.73 -25.08
C GLY A 93 11.98 -9.99 -23.87
N ALA A 94 12.26 -10.46 -22.64
CA ALA A 94 11.89 -9.78 -21.41
C ALA A 94 12.39 -8.33 -21.33
N PRO A 95 11.66 -7.44 -20.62
CA PRO A 95 12.11 -6.08 -20.39
C PRO A 95 13.50 -6.03 -19.73
N PRO A 96 14.24 -4.93 -19.87
CA PRO A 96 15.50 -4.73 -19.16
C PRO A 96 15.35 -5.00 -17.66
N ASN A 97 16.37 -5.56 -17.06
CA ASN A 97 16.46 -5.93 -15.65
C ASN A 97 15.62 -7.13 -15.19
N PHE A 98 14.75 -7.72 -16.02
CA PHE A 98 13.94 -8.86 -15.59
C PHE A 98 14.80 -10.09 -15.30
N ASN A 99 15.58 -10.54 -16.29
CA ASN A 99 16.45 -11.71 -16.13
C ASN A 99 17.55 -11.48 -15.10
N ASP A 100 18.10 -10.26 -15.02
CA ASP A 100 19.08 -9.89 -14.00
C ASP A 100 18.47 -9.94 -12.59
N GLY A 101 17.21 -9.54 -12.47
CA GLY A 101 16.44 -9.61 -11.23
C GLY A 101 16.20 -11.04 -10.78
N LEU A 102 15.83 -11.95 -11.70
CA LEU A 102 15.68 -13.36 -11.40
C LEU A 102 17.01 -14.00 -10.99
N GLN A 103 18.09 -13.69 -11.70
CA GLN A 103 19.42 -14.16 -11.32
C GLN A 103 19.82 -13.67 -9.91
N SER A 104 19.53 -12.42 -9.58
CA SER A 104 19.81 -11.89 -8.23
C SER A 104 18.99 -12.60 -7.16
N LEU A 105 17.73 -12.96 -7.48
CA LEU A 105 16.85 -13.73 -6.60
C LEU A 105 17.41 -15.14 -6.35
N ASP A 106 17.81 -15.85 -7.40
CA ASP A 106 18.43 -17.19 -7.32
C ASP A 106 19.72 -17.19 -6.49
N GLN A 107 20.46 -16.08 -6.50
CA GLN A 107 21.64 -15.85 -5.69
C GLN A 107 21.33 -15.46 -4.23
N GLY A 108 20.05 -15.33 -3.86
CA GLY A 108 19.63 -14.87 -2.53
C GLY A 108 19.86 -13.38 -2.28
N ASN A 109 20.21 -12.59 -3.31
CA ASN A 109 20.40 -11.15 -3.17
C ASN A 109 19.06 -10.42 -3.31
N LEU A 110 18.25 -10.46 -2.25
CA LEU A 110 16.89 -9.93 -2.25
C LEU A 110 16.84 -8.41 -2.49
N THR A 111 17.81 -7.66 -1.98
CA THR A 111 17.86 -6.19 -2.15
C THR A 111 18.06 -5.82 -3.61
N LYS A 112 18.97 -6.46 -4.29
CA LYS A 112 19.25 -6.26 -5.71
C LYS A 112 18.10 -6.78 -6.59
N ALA A 113 17.59 -7.98 -6.29
CA ALA A 113 16.43 -8.55 -6.97
C ALA A 113 15.22 -7.61 -6.90
N ARG A 114 14.88 -7.11 -5.69
CA ARG A 114 13.79 -6.14 -5.49
C ARG A 114 13.93 -4.92 -6.39
N LEU A 115 15.12 -4.31 -6.43
CA LEU A 115 15.37 -3.11 -7.23
C LEU A 115 15.18 -3.38 -8.73
N GLN A 116 15.79 -4.44 -9.24
CA GLN A 116 15.75 -4.80 -10.66
C GLN A 116 14.35 -5.22 -11.11
N LEU A 117 13.68 -6.06 -10.34
CA LEU A 117 12.32 -6.52 -10.65
C LEU A 117 11.29 -5.40 -10.51
N SER A 118 11.45 -4.48 -9.55
CA SER A 118 10.60 -3.29 -9.46
C SER A 118 10.82 -2.35 -10.65
N ALA A 119 12.05 -2.21 -11.13
CA ALA A 119 12.33 -1.43 -12.35
C ALA A 119 11.65 -2.07 -13.57
N THR A 120 11.65 -3.40 -13.67
CA THR A 120 10.94 -4.14 -14.72
C THR A 120 9.44 -3.83 -14.70
N MET A 121 8.79 -3.88 -13.54
CA MET A 121 7.36 -3.51 -13.42
C MET A 121 7.08 -2.10 -13.92
N ARG A 122 7.94 -1.14 -13.58
CA ARG A 122 7.76 0.26 -14.02
C ARG A 122 7.98 0.46 -15.52
N SER A 123 8.89 -0.30 -16.12
CA SER A 123 9.16 -0.20 -17.57
C SER A 123 8.04 -0.74 -18.46
N GLY A 124 7.18 -1.60 -17.90
CA GLY A 124 6.11 -2.27 -18.65
C GLY A 124 6.64 -3.31 -19.63
N GLY A 125 5.76 -3.80 -20.50
CA GLY A 125 6.11 -4.77 -21.55
C GLY A 125 5.93 -6.23 -21.14
N LEU A 126 5.46 -6.48 -19.92
CA LEU A 126 5.01 -7.79 -19.44
C LEU A 126 3.55 -8.03 -19.83
N THR A 127 3.19 -9.29 -19.96
CA THR A 127 1.79 -9.71 -20.03
C THR A 127 1.14 -9.60 -18.67
N ASP A 128 -0.20 -9.56 -18.58
CA ASP A 128 -0.95 -9.53 -17.32
C ASP A 128 -0.59 -10.70 -16.38
N ALA A 129 -0.32 -11.88 -16.96
CA ALA A 129 0.07 -13.06 -16.20
C ALA A 129 1.49 -12.90 -15.62
N GLU A 130 2.45 -12.42 -16.41
CA GLU A 130 3.82 -12.16 -15.97
C GLU A 130 3.86 -11.05 -14.91
N GLU A 131 3.10 -9.97 -15.09
CA GLU A 131 2.97 -8.94 -14.07
C GLU A 131 2.37 -9.47 -12.76
N SER A 132 1.37 -10.34 -12.85
CA SER A 132 0.76 -10.95 -11.66
C SER A 132 1.76 -11.81 -10.89
N GLN A 133 2.53 -12.64 -11.60
CA GLN A 133 3.60 -13.45 -10.99
C GLN A 133 4.69 -12.58 -10.40
N LEU A 134 5.12 -11.55 -11.11
CA LEU A 134 6.15 -10.62 -10.62
C LEU A 134 5.71 -9.88 -9.35
N ARG A 135 4.43 -9.48 -9.27
CA ARG A 135 3.86 -8.91 -8.03
C ARG A 135 3.89 -9.90 -6.87
N GLY A 136 3.64 -11.18 -7.13
CA GLY A 136 3.79 -12.24 -6.12
C GLY A 136 5.21 -12.28 -5.57
N VAL A 137 6.19 -12.47 -6.45
CA VAL A 137 7.61 -12.52 -6.08
C VAL A 137 8.05 -11.26 -5.32
N LEU A 138 7.69 -10.08 -5.80
CA LEU A 138 8.04 -8.82 -5.14
C LEU A 138 7.34 -8.66 -3.78
N THR A 139 6.14 -9.21 -3.62
CA THR A 139 5.45 -9.24 -2.32
C THR A 139 6.24 -10.09 -1.32
N ASP A 140 6.66 -11.29 -1.71
CA ASP A 140 7.44 -12.20 -0.86
C ASP A 140 8.79 -11.59 -0.47
N ILE A 141 9.48 -10.94 -1.42
CA ILE A 141 10.70 -10.18 -1.13
C ILE A 141 10.42 -9.06 -0.12
N SER A 142 9.30 -8.36 -0.28
CA SER A 142 8.91 -7.27 0.62
C SER A 142 8.51 -7.75 2.00
N ASP A 143 7.94 -8.94 2.13
CA ASP A 143 7.66 -9.56 3.43
C ASP A 143 8.96 -9.76 4.22
N SER A 144 10.03 -10.17 3.55
CA SER A 144 11.34 -10.30 4.16
C SER A 144 12.04 -8.96 4.40
N LEU A 145 12.05 -8.06 3.41
CA LEU A 145 12.85 -6.84 3.47
C LEU A 145 12.15 -5.66 4.17
N VAL A 146 10.82 -5.62 4.18
CA VAL A 146 10.05 -4.46 4.70
C VAL A 146 9.27 -4.84 5.95
N PHE A 147 8.64 -6.01 5.98
CA PHE A 147 7.67 -6.39 7.01
C PHE A 147 8.23 -7.35 8.08
N SER A 148 9.49 -7.77 7.98
CA SER A 148 10.19 -8.55 9.00
C SER A 148 11.14 -7.68 9.82
N PRO A 149 11.59 -8.12 11.00
CA PRO A 149 12.60 -7.41 11.79
C PRO A 149 14.01 -7.53 11.23
N GLU A 150 14.23 -8.40 10.24
CA GLU A 150 15.54 -8.66 9.68
C GLU A 150 16.04 -7.47 8.84
N ILE A 151 17.32 -7.13 8.99
CA ILE A 151 17.98 -6.08 8.22
C ILE A 151 18.88 -6.74 7.20
N ALA A 152 18.49 -6.66 5.93
CA ALA A 152 19.32 -7.20 4.86
C ALA A 152 20.52 -6.30 4.57
N ASN A 153 21.66 -6.90 4.33
CA ASN A 153 22.87 -6.16 3.99
C ASN A 153 22.69 -5.39 2.67
N GLY A 154 23.03 -4.11 2.69
CA GLY A 154 22.91 -3.22 1.52
C GLY A 154 21.49 -2.76 1.21
N ASP A 155 20.52 -2.92 2.10
CA ASP A 155 19.18 -2.34 1.93
C ASP A 155 19.21 -0.84 2.25
N SER A 156 19.07 0.00 1.22
CA SER A 156 19.05 1.46 1.36
C SER A 156 17.81 2.01 2.07
N TYR A 157 16.77 1.20 2.25
CA TYR A 157 15.51 1.61 2.89
C TYR A 157 15.42 1.18 4.36
N ALA A 158 16.35 0.35 4.85
CA ALA A 158 16.38 -0.13 6.21
C ALA A 158 17.61 0.38 6.97
N ILE A 159 17.41 0.83 8.20
CA ILE A 159 18.45 1.31 9.11
C ILE A 159 18.39 0.48 10.40
N GLU A 160 19.52 0.03 10.88
CA GLU A 160 19.63 -0.48 12.24
C GLU A 160 19.78 0.67 13.22
N TYR A 161 18.95 0.65 14.28
CA TYR A 161 19.00 1.63 15.34
C TYR A 161 19.11 0.93 16.70
N ILE A 162 20.06 1.34 17.52
CA ILE A 162 20.20 0.85 18.89
C ILE A 162 19.50 1.83 19.83
N ILE A 163 18.47 1.36 20.53
CA ILE A 163 17.64 2.15 21.46
C ILE A 163 18.52 2.73 22.56
N GLN A 164 18.35 4.01 22.82
CA GLN A 164 19.00 4.75 23.88
C GLN A 164 18.08 4.93 25.11
N GLY A 165 18.66 5.27 26.24
CA GLY A 165 17.88 5.58 27.45
C GLY A 165 16.99 6.81 27.23
N GLY A 166 15.68 6.66 27.49
CA GLY A 166 14.70 7.73 27.29
C GLY A 166 14.05 7.77 25.90
N ASP A 167 14.44 6.86 24.99
CA ASP A 167 13.80 6.77 23.68
C ASP A 167 12.34 6.31 23.76
N THR A 168 11.55 6.85 22.85
CA THR A 168 10.22 6.35 22.50
C THR A 168 10.15 6.09 21.00
N LEU A 169 9.30 5.16 20.53
CA LEU A 169 9.17 4.86 19.12
C LEU A 169 8.80 6.11 18.29
N SER A 170 7.90 6.95 18.80
CA SER A 170 7.55 8.21 18.16
C SER A 170 8.70 9.22 18.16
N GLY A 171 9.45 9.29 19.26
CA GLY A 171 10.65 10.14 19.36
C GLY A 171 11.72 9.72 18.36
N ILE A 172 12.02 8.42 18.25
CA ILE A 172 12.98 7.90 17.28
C ILE A 172 12.56 8.27 15.84
N VAL A 173 11.31 7.98 15.46
CA VAL A 173 10.79 8.32 14.12
C VAL A 173 10.93 9.81 13.81
N ASN A 174 10.58 10.68 14.74
CA ASN A 174 10.66 12.12 14.56
C ASN A 174 12.11 12.62 14.49
N ASN A 175 12.96 12.18 15.42
CA ASN A 175 14.36 12.61 15.50
C ASN A 175 15.18 12.14 14.29
N MET A 176 14.86 10.96 13.76
CA MET A 176 15.50 10.40 12.55
C MET A 176 14.89 10.97 11.24
N GLY A 177 13.82 11.76 11.32
CA GLY A 177 13.15 12.30 10.14
C GLY A 177 12.51 11.23 9.26
N LEU A 178 12.09 10.11 9.83
CA LEU A 178 11.51 9.01 9.07
C LEU A 178 10.12 9.38 8.55
N LEU A 179 9.86 9.05 7.29
CA LEU A 179 8.58 9.33 6.65
C LEU A 179 7.58 8.19 6.79
N VAL A 180 7.54 7.57 7.98
CA VAL A 180 6.66 6.46 8.34
C VAL A 180 6.01 6.69 9.71
N ASP A 181 4.92 5.99 9.98
CA ASP A 181 4.29 6.01 11.30
C ASP A 181 5.07 5.11 12.28
N TRP A 182 5.24 5.54 13.52
CA TRP A 182 5.94 4.76 14.55
C TRP A 182 5.29 3.40 14.83
N ARG A 183 3.97 3.27 14.61
CA ARG A 183 3.25 1.99 14.75
C ARG A 183 3.66 0.98 13.69
N PHE A 184 4.08 1.47 12.52
CA PHE A 184 4.67 0.61 11.49
C PHE A 184 6.01 0.05 11.98
N ILE A 185 6.88 0.90 12.57
CA ILE A 185 8.15 0.44 13.17
C ILE A 185 7.88 -0.57 14.31
N GLN A 186 6.88 -0.30 15.15
CA GLN A 186 6.45 -1.23 16.18
C GLN A 186 6.10 -2.61 15.60
N ARG A 187 5.28 -2.64 14.57
CA ARG A 187 4.80 -3.88 13.94
C ARG A 187 5.93 -4.69 13.33
N ILE A 188 6.79 -4.09 12.50
CA ILE A 188 7.85 -4.82 11.79
C ILE A 188 8.92 -5.39 12.73
N ASN A 189 9.05 -4.82 13.93
CA ASN A 189 9.96 -5.31 14.98
C ASN A 189 9.28 -6.28 15.97
N GLY A 190 8.02 -6.67 15.76
CA GLY A 190 7.30 -7.59 16.62
C GLY A 190 7.07 -7.06 18.04
N ILE A 191 7.02 -5.74 18.24
CA ILE A 191 6.88 -5.11 19.55
C ILE A 191 5.40 -5.05 19.91
N SER A 192 4.98 -5.79 20.93
CA SER A 192 3.58 -5.85 21.34
C SER A 192 3.06 -4.52 21.90
N HIS A 193 3.86 -3.81 22.69
CA HIS A 193 3.51 -2.53 23.29
C HIS A 193 4.59 -1.49 23.07
N ALA A 194 4.22 -0.27 22.71
CA ALA A 194 5.18 0.81 22.44
C ALA A 194 6.14 1.10 23.61
N SER A 195 5.68 0.86 24.85
CA SER A 195 6.49 0.98 26.07
C SER A 195 7.41 -0.23 26.32
N GLY A 196 7.34 -1.27 25.51
CA GLY A 196 8.15 -2.50 25.66
C GLY A 196 9.58 -2.40 25.13
N ILE A 197 9.97 -1.26 24.58
CA ILE A 197 11.33 -1.05 24.08
C ILE A 197 12.31 -0.86 25.25
N ARG A 198 13.58 -1.30 25.02
CA ARG A 198 14.60 -1.27 26.07
C ARG A 198 15.91 -0.70 25.52
N PRO A 199 16.65 0.09 26.32
CA PRO A 199 18.00 0.53 25.95
C PRO A 199 18.89 -0.66 25.57
N GLY A 200 19.66 -0.52 24.48
CA GLY A 200 20.50 -1.55 23.93
C GLY A 200 19.82 -2.54 22.99
N GLN A 201 18.48 -2.51 22.89
CA GLN A 201 17.74 -3.30 21.89
C GLN A 201 17.97 -2.75 20.48
N SER A 202 18.20 -3.64 19.51
CA SER A 202 18.25 -3.28 18.09
C SER A 202 16.83 -3.16 17.53
N LEU A 203 16.59 -2.13 16.72
CA LEU A 203 15.39 -1.90 15.94
C LEU A 203 15.72 -1.78 14.46
N LYS A 204 14.91 -2.40 13.63
CA LYS A 204 14.83 -2.05 12.22
C LYS A 204 13.97 -0.82 12.03
N LEU A 205 14.51 0.16 11.36
CA LEU A 205 13.78 1.35 10.93
C LEU A 205 13.66 1.35 9.41
N ILE A 206 12.48 1.67 8.89
CA ILE A 206 12.26 1.92 7.46
C ILE A 206 12.16 3.43 7.24
N THR A 207 12.90 3.93 6.26
CA THR A 207 13.04 5.37 6.03
C THR A 207 11.79 6.00 5.39
N GLY A 208 11.08 5.29 4.54
CA GLY A 208 10.01 5.83 3.70
C GLY A 208 10.55 6.69 2.56
N PRO A 209 9.71 7.50 1.87
CA PRO A 209 8.25 7.49 1.98
C PRO A 209 7.59 6.27 1.34
N PHE A 210 6.32 6.05 1.67
CA PHE A 210 5.48 5.12 0.91
C PHE A 210 4.59 5.89 -0.07
N HIS A 211 4.43 5.32 -1.26
CA HIS A 211 3.54 5.80 -2.31
C HIS A 211 2.53 4.73 -2.69
N ALA A 212 1.40 5.15 -3.24
CA ALA A 212 0.41 4.24 -3.77
C ALA A 212 -0.05 4.69 -5.16
N ILE A 213 -0.21 3.74 -6.06
CA ILE A 213 -0.77 3.95 -7.40
C ILE A 213 -2.06 3.15 -7.48
N VAL A 214 -3.18 3.84 -7.71
CA VAL A 214 -4.47 3.19 -7.95
C VAL A 214 -4.69 3.08 -9.44
N ASP A 215 -4.73 1.86 -9.95
CA ASP A 215 -5.12 1.55 -11.31
C ASP A 215 -6.62 1.26 -11.35
N LYS A 216 -7.37 2.15 -12.01
CA LYS A 216 -8.82 2.06 -12.11
C LYS A 216 -9.28 0.95 -13.07
N GLU A 217 -8.49 0.61 -14.08
CA GLU A 217 -8.85 -0.41 -15.05
C GLU A 217 -8.75 -1.82 -14.44
N SER A 218 -7.73 -2.06 -13.64
CA SER A 218 -7.50 -3.35 -12.98
C SER A 218 -8.09 -3.44 -11.56
N TYR A 219 -8.72 -2.36 -11.04
CA TYR A 219 -9.24 -2.30 -9.68
C TYR A 219 -8.20 -2.68 -8.64
N ARG A 220 -7.05 -2.04 -8.69
CA ARG A 220 -5.90 -2.39 -7.87
C ARG A 220 -5.20 -1.15 -7.33
N ILE A 221 -4.62 -1.29 -6.14
CA ILE A 221 -3.68 -0.35 -5.56
C ILE A 221 -2.33 -1.04 -5.38
N ASP A 222 -1.30 -0.48 -5.97
CA ASP A 222 0.09 -0.92 -5.84
C ASP A 222 0.84 0.04 -4.93
N MET A 223 1.51 -0.51 -3.91
CA MET A 223 2.30 0.25 -2.93
C MET A 223 3.78 0.21 -3.29
N TYR A 224 4.44 1.33 -3.14
CA TYR A 224 5.87 1.50 -3.40
C TYR A 224 6.56 2.16 -2.22
N LEU A 225 7.85 1.88 -2.04
CA LEU A 225 8.73 2.48 -1.04
C LEU A 225 9.87 3.24 -1.75
N GLY A 226 10.19 4.43 -1.27
CA GLY A 226 11.21 5.32 -1.85
C GLY A 226 10.66 6.27 -2.91
N ASP A 227 11.53 7.08 -3.48
CA ASP A 227 11.18 8.13 -4.45
C ASP A 227 11.78 7.91 -5.84
N GLY A 228 11.14 8.50 -6.84
CA GLY A 228 11.65 8.57 -8.20
C GLY A 228 11.88 7.22 -8.86
N ASN A 229 12.99 7.07 -9.55
CA ASN A 229 13.35 5.87 -10.31
C ASN A 229 13.82 4.71 -9.41
N GLU A 230 14.13 4.97 -8.16
CA GLU A 230 14.57 3.96 -7.20
C GLU A 230 13.42 3.36 -6.40
N GLN A 231 12.20 3.83 -6.60
CA GLN A 231 11.03 3.25 -5.96
C GLN A 231 11.00 1.74 -6.15
N VAL A 232 10.78 1.02 -5.05
CA VAL A 232 10.61 -0.41 -5.07
C VAL A 232 9.17 -0.79 -4.75
N PHE A 233 8.66 -1.79 -5.46
CA PHE A 233 7.34 -2.33 -5.19
C PHE A 233 7.31 -3.01 -3.81
N VAL A 234 6.21 -2.82 -3.10
CA VAL A 234 6.02 -3.37 -1.76
C VAL A 234 4.88 -4.38 -1.75
N ARG A 235 3.69 -3.96 -2.19
CA ARG A 235 2.50 -4.81 -2.13
C ARG A 235 1.39 -4.30 -3.02
N SER A 236 0.51 -5.21 -3.42
CA SER A 236 -0.67 -4.93 -4.22
C SER A 236 -1.94 -5.41 -3.51
N TYR A 237 -3.04 -4.65 -3.67
CA TYR A 237 -4.35 -5.03 -3.16
C TYR A 237 -5.41 -4.80 -4.21
N ARG A 238 -6.42 -5.67 -4.23
CA ARG A 238 -7.67 -5.41 -4.94
C ARG A 238 -8.44 -4.32 -4.21
N VAL A 239 -9.04 -3.38 -4.95
CA VAL A 239 -9.80 -2.27 -4.37
C VAL A 239 -11.14 -2.08 -5.09
N GLY A 240 -12.15 -1.67 -4.33
CA GLY A 240 -13.34 -1.07 -4.88
C GLY A 240 -13.08 0.39 -5.24
N LEU A 241 -13.78 0.89 -6.23
CA LEU A 241 -13.76 2.30 -6.64
C LEU A 241 -15.10 2.96 -6.32
N GLY A 242 -15.10 4.28 -6.29
CA GLY A 242 -16.33 5.03 -6.10
C GLY A 242 -17.38 4.72 -7.17
N GLU A 243 -18.65 4.62 -6.76
CA GLU A 243 -19.77 4.35 -7.65
C GLU A 243 -19.83 5.35 -8.81
N TYR A 244 -20.34 4.88 -9.95
CA TYR A 244 -20.50 5.70 -11.16
C TYR A 244 -19.17 6.33 -11.64
N ASN A 245 -18.06 5.62 -11.45
CA ASN A 245 -16.72 6.10 -11.82
C ASN A 245 -16.32 7.42 -11.12
N SER A 246 -16.84 7.65 -9.91
CA SER A 246 -16.62 8.89 -9.16
C SER A 246 -15.22 9.00 -8.52
N THR A 247 -14.40 7.94 -8.56
CA THR A 247 -13.00 8.03 -8.15
C THR A 247 -12.23 8.92 -9.10
N PRO A 248 -11.75 10.10 -8.65
CA PRO A 248 -11.08 11.06 -9.52
C PRO A 248 -9.70 10.57 -9.95
N ILE A 249 -9.19 11.18 -11.01
CA ILE A 249 -7.83 10.95 -11.51
C ILE A 249 -6.99 12.16 -11.16
N GLY A 250 -5.83 11.95 -10.55
CA GLY A 250 -4.88 12.99 -10.21
C GLY A 250 -3.97 12.63 -9.04
N LEU A 251 -3.30 13.62 -8.49
CA LEU A 251 -2.35 13.46 -7.41
C LEU A 251 -2.99 13.79 -6.06
N PHE A 252 -2.72 12.94 -5.10
CA PHE A 252 -3.23 13.08 -3.74
C PHE A 252 -2.12 12.83 -2.74
N LYS A 253 -2.29 13.39 -1.54
CA LYS A 253 -1.51 13.00 -0.36
C LYS A 253 -2.43 12.63 0.78
N VAL A 254 -1.95 11.78 1.68
CA VAL A 254 -2.67 11.48 2.91
C VAL A 254 -2.74 12.75 3.75
N ARG A 255 -3.96 13.13 4.13
CA ARG A 255 -4.19 14.31 4.96
C ARG A 255 -3.69 14.05 6.37
N GLN A 256 -3.06 15.03 6.99
CA GLN A 256 -2.62 14.92 8.38
C GLN A 256 -3.81 14.63 9.32
N HIS A 257 -3.56 13.85 10.35
CA HIS A 257 -4.55 13.45 11.36
C HIS A 257 -5.83 12.81 10.81
N SER A 258 -5.78 12.23 9.61
CA SER A 258 -6.92 11.61 8.95
C SER A 258 -6.84 10.09 8.81
N LYS A 259 -5.89 9.46 9.50
CA LYS A 259 -5.84 8.00 9.66
C LYS A 259 -6.70 7.63 10.88
N LEU A 260 -7.93 7.24 10.62
CA LEU A 260 -8.89 6.95 11.68
C LEU A 260 -9.07 5.45 11.84
N VAL A 261 -9.22 5.04 13.09
CA VAL A 261 -9.56 3.67 13.49
C VAL A 261 -10.97 3.70 13.99
N ASN A 262 -11.81 2.82 13.47
CA ASN A 262 -13.19 2.64 13.87
C ASN A 262 -13.98 3.98 13.93
N PRO A 263 -13.99 4.76 12.82
CA PRO A 263 -14.60 6.08 12.82
C PRO A 263 -16.13 6.00 12.79
N THR A 264 -16.78 6.96 13.45
CA THR A 264 -18.18 7.27 13.10
C THR A 264 -18.25 7.85 11.70
N TRP A 265 -19.34 7.60 10.99
CA TRP A 265 -19.52 8.13 9.66
C TRP A 265 -20.95 8.61 9.40
N VAL A 266 -21.08 9.68 8.62
CA VAL A 266 -22.34 10.17 8.10
C VAL A 266 -22.33 10.06 6.58
N ASN A 267 -23.26 9.31 6.04
CA ASN A 267 -23.40 9.19 4.59
C ASN A 267 -23.71 10.57 3.99
N PRO A 268 -22.88 11.11 3.10
CA PRO A 268 -23.08 12.45 2.56
C PRO A 268 -24.34 12.57 1.68
N ARG A 269 -24.81 11.46 1.12
CA ARG A 269 -26.00 11.44 0.23
C ARG A 269 -27.29 11.24 1.01
N THR A 270 -27.32 10.23 1.89
CA THR A 270 -28.54 9.83 2.60
C THR A 270 -28.69 10.47 3.97
N ARG A 271 -27.62 11.07 4.51
CA ARG A 271 -27.51 11.61 5.87
C ARG A 271 -27.65 10.54 6.97
N ALA A 272 -27.65 9.27 6.60
CA ALA A 272 -27.61 8.17 7.57
C ALA A 272 -26.33 8.24 8.40
N PHE A 273 -26.48 8.11 9.73
CA PHE A 273 -25.38 8.09 10.68
C PHE A 273 -25.04 6.66 11.06
N TYR A 274 -23.74 6.36 11.08
CA TYR A 274 -23.20 5.09 11.54
C TYR A 274 -22.24 5.36 12.71
N SER A 275 -22.51 4.73 13.85
CA SER A 275 -21.62 4.82 15.02
C SER A 275 -20.33 4.04 14.78
N ALA A 276 -19.32 4.30 15.59
CA ALA A 276 -18.18 3.42 15.74
C ALA A 276 -18.68 2.00 16.13
N ASP A 277 -17.94 0.99 15.77
CA ASP A 277 -18.28 -0.44 15.99
C ASP A 277 -19.58 -0.93 15.31
N ASN A 278 -20.23 -0.11 14.49
CA ASN A 278 -21.39 -0.55 13.73
C ASN A 278 -20.95 -1.46 12.57
N PRO A 279 -21.33 -2.75 12.55
CA PRO A 279 -20.93 -3.68 11.49
C PRO A 279 -21.48 -3.30 10.11
N GLU A 280 -22.53 -2.47 10.06
CA GLU A 280 -23.12 -1.95 8.82
C GLU A 280 -22.47 -0.64 8.35
N ASN A 281 -21.40 -0.16 8.99
CA ASN A 281 -20.72 1.05 8.58
C ASN A 281 -20.01 0.84 7.23
N PRO A 282 -20.47 1.47 6.13
CA PRO A 282 -19.94 1.20 4.79
C PRO A 282 -18.47 1.53 4.59
N ILE A 283 -17.88 2.37 5.46
CA ILE A 283 -16.45 2.69 5.38
C ILE A 283 -15.57 1.74 6.20
N GLY A 284 -16.19 0.74 6.86
CA GLY A 284 -15.48 -0.24 7.67
C GLY A 284 -14.71 0.36 8.84
N GLU A 285 -13.72 -0.37 9.33
CA GLU A 285 -12.98 -0.02 10.55
C GLU A 285 -11.83 0.98 10.33
N ARG A 286 -11.51 1.32 9.11
CA ARG A 286 -10.35 2.17 8.79
C ARG A 286 -10.69 3.21 7.75
N TRP A 287 -10.23 4.44 7.99
CA TRP A 287 -10.31 5.54 7.05
C TRP A 287 -8.96 6.23 6.92
N ILE A 288 -8.52 6.48 5.70
CA ILE A 288 -7.33 7.28 5.37
C ILE A 288 -7.80 8.43 4.47
N GLY A 289 -7.95 9.61 5.04
CA GLY A 289 -8.39 10.80 4.30
C GLY A 289 -7.33 11.29 3.33
N LEU A 290 -7.77 11.70 2.15
CA LEU A 290 -6.93 12.20 1.08
C LEU A 290 -7.15 13.69 0.86
N MET A 291 -6.11 14.38 0.39
CA MET A 291 -6.13 15.76 -0.05
C MET A 291 -5.50 15.84 -1.45
N GLY A 292 -6.18 16.49 -2.38
CA GLY A 292 -5.65 16.75 -3.72
C GLY A 292 -4.47 17.70 -3.68
N ILE A 293 -3.50 17.51 -4.58
CA ILE A 293 -2.26 18.29 -4.65
C ILE A 293 -1.91 18.76 -6.07
N ASP A 294 -2.77 18.50 -7.05
CA ASP A 294 -2.64 19.06 -8.40
C ASP A 294 -3.87 19.92 -8.76
N GLU A 295 -3.80 20.63 -9.87
CA GLU A 295 -4.87 21.54 -10.32
C GLU A 295 -6.24 20.86 -10.50
N ARG A 296 -6.27 19.56 -10.79
CA ARG A 296 -7.50 18.78 -11.01
C ARG A 296 -8.13 18.30 -9.71
N THR A 297 -7.35 18.24 -8.65
CA THR A 297 -7.75 17.61 -7.39
C THR A 297 -7.80 18.56 -6.21
N ALA A 298 -7.21 19.75 -6.32
CA ALA A 298 -7.06 20.72 -5.21
C ALA A 298 -8.38 21.07 -4.52
N ASP A 299 -9.47 21.19 -5.29
CA ASP A 299 -10.79 21.55 -4.77
C ASP A 299 -11.64 20.35 -4.34
N LEU A 300 -11.10 19.11 -4.49
CA LEU A 300 -11.83 17.91 -4.12
C LEU A 300 -11.74 17.64 -2.62
N ALA A 301 -12.87 17.38 -2.01
CA ALA A 301 -12.99 17.09 -0.59
C ALA A 301 -13.74 15.77 -0.33
N GLY A 302 -13.58 15.23 0.88
CA GLY A 302 -14.31 14.04 1.31
C GLY A 302 -13.77 12.72 0.70
N LEU A 303 -12.59 12.74 0.10
CA LEU A 303 -11.97 11.56 -0.48
C LEU A 303 -11.14 10.80 0.55
N GLY A 304 -11.13 9.50 0.44
CA GLY A 304 -10.33 8.63 1.31
C GLY A 304 -10.23 7.20 0.81
N ILE A 305 -9.28 6.47 1.39
CA ILE A 305 -9.18 5.02 1.28
C ILE A 305 -9.79 4.45 2.55
N HIS A 306 -10.69 3.50 2.42
CA HIS A 306 -11.41 2.93 3.55
C HIS A 306 -11.65 1.43 3.36
N GLY A 307 -12.09 0.77 4.44
CA GLY A 307 -12.52 -0.62 4.40
C GLY A 307 -13.87 -0.78 3.69
N THR A 308 -14.37 -1.99 3.71
CA THR A 308 -15.73 -2.37 3.27
C THR A 308 -16.37 -3.24 4.35
N ILE A 309 -17.67 -3.37 4.33
CA ILE A 309 -18.42 -4.37 5.09
C ILE A 309 -18.36 -5.73 4.41
#